data_51741b5554251de6934e3b7092843f5f
#
_entry.id   51741b5554251de6934e3b7092843f5f
#
_cell.length_a   1.000
_cell.length_b   1.000
_cell.length_c   1.000
_cell.angle_alpha   90.00
_cell.angle_beta   90.00
_cell.angle_gamma   90.00
#
_symmetry.space_group_name_H-M   'P 1'
#
loop_
_entity.id
_entity.type
_entity.pdbx_description
1 polymer ?
#
loop_
_entity_poly.entity_id
_entity_poly.type
_entity_poly.pdbx_seq_one_letter_code
_entity_poly.pdbx_strand_id
1 'polypeptide(L)'
;GGGTGQHAAFFARQFPEIIWQSSDIHSNVKTLNLRVASAKLKNLPLATSLDVNKETWNYGFYDAIFSANCLHIISEDSVINFFKGTSKHINDGGVLLVYGPFKYRGKFTTESNAGFDRWLKARDPESGIRDFEWVNELAEEVGFSLIEDNAMPANNQLLAWAKIKREAS
;
A
#
# COMPACT_ATOMS: atom_id res chain seq x y z
N GLY A 1 4.54 3.15 1.99
CA GLY A 1 4.78 4.55 2.21
C GLY A 1 4.00 5.12 3.39
N GLY A 2 4.67 5.34 4.52
CA GLY A 2 4.06 5.94 5.71
C GLY A 2 3.85 7.46 5.58
N GLY A 3 4.50 8.07 4.61
CA GLY A 3 4.41 9.51 4.32
C GLY A 3 4.69 10.37 5.56
N THR A 4 3.75 11.27 5.88
CA THR A 4 3.85 12.14 7.06
C THR A 4 3.43 11.47 8.38
N GLY A 5 3.00 10.18 8.35
CA GLY A 5 2.55 9.43 9.53
C GLY A 5 1.14 9.76 10.05
N GLN A 6 0.36 10.52 9.29
CA GLN A 6 -1.02 10.86 9.70
C GLN A 6 -1.91 9.62 9.80
N HIS A 7 -1.91 8.77 8.78
CA HIS A 7 -2.67 7.51 8.78
C HIS A 7 -2.24 6.61 9.93
N ALA A 8 -0.92 6.44 10.13
CA ALA A 8 -0.40 5.59 11.19
C ALA A 8 -0.85 6.05 12.58
N ALA A 9 -0.71 7.35 12.88
CA ALA A 9 -1.14 7.89 14.17
C ALA A 9 -2.67 7.84 14.35
N PHE A 10 -3.43 8.03 13.26
CA PHE A 10 -4.88 7.94 13.29
C PHE A 10 -5.33 6.50 13.57
N PHE A 11 -4.88 5.53 12.78
CA PHE A 11 -5.32 4.14 12.92
C PHE A 11 -4.82 3.52 14.23
N ALA A 12 -3.58 3.77 14.64
CA ALA A 12 -3.09 3.27 15.93
C ALA A 12 -3.90 3.80 17.12
N ARG A 13 -4.47 5.01 17.02
CA ARG A 13 -5.35 5.57 18.05
C ARG A 13 -6.75 4.96 18.03
N GLN A 14 -7.28 4.69 16.82
CA GLN A 14 -8.62 4.09 16.66
C GLN A 14 -8.64 2.60 17.01
N PHE A 15 -7.53 1.90 16.83
CA PHE A 15 -7.40 0.45 17.04
C PHE A 15 -6.24 0.17 18.03
N PRO A 16 -6.45 0.42 19.33
CA PRO A 16 -5.39 0.30 20.33
C PRO A 16 -4.88 -1.13 20.53
N GLU A 17 -5.65 -2.13 20.13
CA GLU A 17 -5.31 -3.57 20.15
C GLU A 17 -4.42 -4.01 18.98
N ILE A 18 -4.31 -3.19 17.94
CA ILE A 18 -3.48 -3.48 16.77
C ILE A 18 -2.12 -2.78 16.89
N ILE A 19 -1.04 -3.50 16.70
CA ILE A 19 0.29 -2.91 16.55
C ILE A 19 0.44 -2.41 15.12
N TRP A 20 0.59 -1.09 14.96
CA TRP A 20 0.72 -0.43 13.66
C TRP A 20 2.18 -0.13 13.34
N GLN A 21 2.84 -1.01 12.56
CA GLN A 21 4.21 -0.80 12.10
C GLN A 21 4.24 0.03 10.82
N SER A 22 4.73 1.25 10.92
CA SER A 22 4.91 2.12 9.75
C SER A 22 6.25 1.87 9.06
N SER A 23 6.28 2.06 7.75
CA SER A 23 7.50 2.03 6.93
C SER A 23 7.45 3.04 5.78
N ASP A 24 8.62 3.50 5.38
CA ASP A 24 8.81 4.34 4.19
C ASP A 24 10.25 4.17 3.67
N ILE A 25 10.57 4.75 2.51
CA ILE A 25 11.95 4.80 2.04
C ILE A 25 12.84 5.53 3.04
N HIS A 26 14.11 5.19 3.05
CA HIS A 26 15.07 5.67 4.07
C HIS A 26 15.05 7.20 4.28
N SER A 27 14.95 7.97 3.19
CA SER A 27 14.92 9.43 3.24
C SER A 27 13.75 10.00 4.04
N ASN A 28 12.61 9.30 4.10
CA ASN A 28 11.37 9.75 4.73
C ASN A 28 11.24 9.30 6.19
N VAL A 29 11.96 8.26 6.61
CA VAL A 29 11.83 7.63 7.95
C VAL A 29 12.05 8.63 9.07
N LYS A 30 13.02 9.53 8.94
CA LYS A 30 13.29 10.55 9.97
C LYS A 30 12.08 11.44 10.23
N THR A 31 11.47 11.97 9.17
CA THR A 31 10.27 12.83 9.25
C THR A 31 9.06 12.07 9.78
N LEU A 32 8.87 10.84 9.29
CA LEU A 32 7.81 9.94 9.75
C LEU A 32 7.95 9.67 11.26
N ASN A 33 9.15 9.42 11.75
CA ASN A 33 9.42 9.15 13.16
C ASN A 33 9.19 10.37 14.08
N LEU A 34 9.29 11.59 13.60
CA LEU A 34 8.88 12.76 14.39
C LEU A 34 7.38 12.71 14.73
N ARG A 35 6.55 12.33 13.77
CA ARG A 35 5.11 12.18 13.98
C ARG A 35 4.79 10.96 14.87
N VAL A 36 5.41 9.82 14.60
CA VAL A 36 5.24 8.60 15.39
C VAL A 36 5.57 8.86 16.86
N ALA A 37 6.73 9.45 17.14
CA ALA A 37 7.15 9.77 18.50
C ALA A 37 6.21 10.78 19.19
N SER A 38 5.74 11.79 18.46
CA SER A 38 4.81 12.81 19.00
C SER A 38 3.43 12.24 19.34
N ALA A 39 3.01 11.15 18.70
CA ALA A 39 1.73 10.51 18.95
C ALA A 39 1.65 9.85 20.33
N LYS A 40 2.78 9.45 20.92
CA LYS A 40 2.91 8.80 22.24
C LYS A 40 1.99 7.58 22.42
N LEU A 41 1.83 6.77 21.37
CA LEU A 41 0.99 5.57 21.36
C LEU A 41 1.86 4.33 21.53
N LYS A 42 1.50 3.45 22.49
CA LYS A 42 2.27 2.23 22.78
C LYS A 42 2.23 1.20 21.64
N ASN A 43 1.18 1.20 20.87
CA ASN A 43 0.94 0.32 19.72
C ASN A 43 1.43 0.90 18.38
N LEU A 44 2.19 2.00 18.41
CA LEU A 44 2.79 2.64 17.25
C LEU A 44 4.31 2.73 17.44
N PRO A 45 5.05 1.65 17.17
CA PRO A 45 6.51 1.65 17.24
C PRO A 45 7.14 2.59 16.18
N LEU A 46 8.40 2.92 16.36
CA LEU A 46 9.14 3.72 15.38
C LEU A 46 9.09 3.06 14.00
N ALA A 47 8.93 3.91 13.00
CA ALA A 47 8.91 3.48 11.60
C ALA A 47 10.27 2.97 11.16
N THR A 48 10.25 2.03 10.24
CA THR A 48 11.43 1.38 9.68
C THR A 48 11.59 1.70 8.20
N SER A 49 12.81 1.54 7.67
CA SER A 49 13.10 1.80 6.26
C SER A 49 12.68 0.62 5.40
N LEU A 50 11.81 0.85 4.42
CA LEU A 50 11.40 -0.12 3.42
C LEU A 50 11.47 0.49 2.03
N ASP A 51 12.29 -0.11 1.17
CA ASP A 51 12.32 0.11 -0.26
C ASP A 51 11.84 -1.18 -0.94
N VAL A 52 10.74 -1.07 -1.71
CA VAL A 52 10.12 -2.22 -2.38
C VAL A 52 11.02 -2.83 -3.45
N ASN A 53 11.99 -2.08 -3.97
CA ASN A 53 12.94 -2.52 -4.98
C ASN A 53 14.12 -3.32 -4.42
N LYS A 54 14.23 -3.43 -3.10
CA LYS A 54 15.23 -4.32 -2.50
C LYS A 54 14.78 -5.76 -2.58
N GLU A 55 15.71 -6.64 -2.95
CA GLU A 55 15.46 -8.07 -3.11
C GLU A 55 14.94 -8.73 -1.83
N THR A 56 15.43 -8.28 -0.67
CA THR A 56 15.02 -8.79 0.64
C THR A 56 14.49 -7.67 1.52
N TRP A 57 13.34 -7.92 2.12
CA TRP A 57 12.78 -7.08 3.16
C TRP A 57 13.08 -7.74 4.51
N ASN A 58 13.81 -7.06 5.38
CA ASN A 58 14.16 -7.57 6.71
C ASN A 58 13.01 -7.33 7.70
N TYR A 59 11.87 -7.95 7.43
CA TYR A 59 10.64 -7.84 8.22
C TYR A 59 10.12 -9.22 8.59
N GLY A 60 9.33 -9.28 9.67
CA GLY A 60 8.53 -10.45 10.02
C GLY A 60 7.27 -10.59 9.18
N PHE A 61 6.30 -11.30 9.71
CA PHE A 61 4.99 -11.51 9.10
C PHE A 61 3.95 -10.60 9.77
N TYR A 62 2.96 -10.19 8.98
CA TYR A 62 1.88 -9.30 9.39
C TYR A 62 0.53 -9.91 9.06
N ASP A 63 -0.48 -9.62 9.88
CA ASP A 63 -1.86 -10.05 9.65
C ASP A 63 -2.56 -9.15 8.63
N ALA A 64 -2.11 -7.91 8.50
CA ALA A 64 -2.58 -6.98 7.49
C ALA A 64 -1.46 -6.06 7.01
N ILE A 65 -1.51 -5.68 5.73
CA ILE A 65 -0.65 -4.67 5.11
C ILE A 65 -1.54 -3.60 4.48
N PHE A 66 -1.28 -2.33 4.79
CA PHE A 66 -2.01 -1.20 4.24
C PHE A 66 -1.07 -0.28 3.46
N SER A 67 -1.47 0.08 2.24
CA SER A 67 -0.77 1.07 1.41
C SER A 67 -1.76 2.11 0.90
N ALA A 68 -1.44 3.39 1.10
CA ALA A 68 -2.28 4.48 0.64
C ALA A 68 -1.51 5.42 -0.27
N ASN A 69 -2.10 5.73 -1.43
CA ASN A 69 -1.59 6.71 -2.39
C ASN A 69 -0.14 6.45 -2.82
N CYS A 70 0.23 5.17 -3.00
CA CYS A 70 1.58 4.75 -3.32
C CYS A 70 1.70 4.24 -4.76
N LEU A 71 0.81 3.34 -5.20
CA LEU A 71 0.99 2.61 -6.46
C LEU A 71 1.01 3.50 -7.72
N HIS A 72 0.36 4.65 -7.69
CA HIS A 72 0.36 5.61 -8.79
C HIS A 72 1.58 6.56 -8.80
N ILE A 73 2.42 6.51 -7.75
CA ILE A 73 3.63 7.35 -7.63
C ILE A 73 4.87 6.57 -8.07
N ILE A 74 4.95 5.27 -7.76
CA ILE A 74 6.09 4.41 -8.04
C ILE A 74 6.00 3.83 -9.46
N SER A 75 7.13 3.39 -10.04
CA SER A 75 7.17 2.74 -11.35
C SER A 75 6.38 1.41 -11.39
N GLU A 76 6.06 0.92 -12.59
CA GLU A 76 5.39 -0.38 -12.76
C GLU A 76 6.21 -1.52 -12.18
N ASP A 77 7.53 -1.53 -12.39
CA ASP A 77 8.44 -2.51 -11.78
C ASP A 77 8.38 -2.48 -10.25
N SER A 78 8.30 -1.27 -9.67
CA SER A 78 8.15 -1.12 -8.22
C SER A 78 6.78 -1.61 -7.72
N VAL A 79 5.73 -1.48 -8.52
CA VAL A 79 4.41 -2.07 -8.19
C VAL A 79 4.48 -3.60 -8.20
N ILE A 80 5.13 -4.21 -9.20
CA ILE A 80 5.37 -5.66 -9.25
C ILE A 80 6.14 -6.11 -8.01
N ASN A 81 7.21 -5.40 -7.66
CA ASN A 81 8.02 -5.71 -6.48
C ASN A 81 7.23 -5.53 -5.17
N PHE A 82 6.35 -4.54 -5.11
CA PHE A 82 5.44 -4.36 -3.96
C PHE A 82 4.57 -5.60 -3.73
N PHE A 83 3.92 -6.14 -4.75
CA PHE A 83 3.10 -7.35 -4.60
C PHE A 83 3.93 -8.58 -4.23
N LYS A 84 5.08 -8.79 -4.88
CA LYS A 84 6.01 -9.87 -4.54
C LYS A 84 6.50 -9.78 -3.09
N GLY A 85 6.84 -8.59 -2.63
CA GLY A 85 7.33 -8.35 -1.27
C GLY A 85 6.22 -8.53 -0.23
N THR A 86 5.05 -7.94 -0.44
CA THR A 86 3.91 -8.08 0.48
C THR A 86 3.48 -9.52 0.64
N SER A 87 3.45 -10.30 -0.46
CA SER A 87 3.11 -11.72 -0.42
C SER A 87 4.04 -12.58 0.45
N LYS A 88 5.31 -12.17 0.58
CA LYS A 88 6.31 -12.86 1.42
C LYS A 88 6.22 -12.49 2.90
N HIS A 89 5.56 -11.38 3.22
CA HIS A 89 5.53 -10.81 4.57
C HIS A 89 4.13 -10.73 5.18
N ILE A 90 3.15 -11.37 4.58
CA ILE A 90 1.79 -11.45 5.10
C ILE A 90 1.47 -12.89 5.48
N ASN A 91 0.79 -13.07 6.62
CA ASN A 91 0.34 -14.37 7.09
C ASN A 91 -0.71 -14.97 6.15
N ASP A 92 -0.81 -16.30 6.08
CA ASP A 92 -1.90 -16.98 5.40
C ASP A 92 -3.26 -16.56 5.98
N GLY A 93 -4.17 -16.13 5.11
CA GLY A 93 -5.44 -15.52 5.51
C GLY A 93 -5.35 -14.07 5.93
N GLY A 94 -4.16 -13.47 5.93
CA GLY A 94 -3.97 -12.03 6.16
C GLY A 94 -4.50 -11.17 5.01
N VAL A 95 -4.67 -9.88 5.23
CA VAL A 95 -5.35 -8.96 4.31
C VAL A 95 -4.40 -7.88 3.80
N LEU A 96 -4.34 -7.72 2.47
CA LEU A 96 -3.69 -6.60 1.80
C LEU A 96 -4.75 -5.54 1.45
N LEU A 97 -4.55 -4.31 1.92
CA LEU A 97 -5.41 -3.16 1.67
C LEU A 97 -4.65 -2.10 0.88
N VAL A 98 -5.19 -1.68 -0.27
CA VAL A 98 -4.58 -0.64 -1.10
C VAL A 98 -5.60 0.45 -1.39
N TYR A 99 -5.27 1.67 -0.97
CA TYR A 99 -6.09 2.86 -1.18
C TYR A 99 -5.45 3.78 -2.22
N GLY A 100 -6.25 4.24 -3.18
CA GLY A 100 -5.83 5.21 -4.19
C GLY A 100 -6.76 5.25 -5.40
N PRO A 101 -6.44 6.08 -6.41
CA PRO A 101 -7.17 6.10 -7.67
C PRO A 101 -6.77 4.91 -8.55
N PHE A 102 -7.74 4.38 -9.29
CA PHE A 102 -7.55 3.32 -10.30
C PHE A 102 -8.29 3.65 -11.59
N LYS A 103 -7.81 3.09 -12.69
CA LYS A 103 -8.54 2.98 -13.96
C LYS A 103 -9.19 1.59 -14.02
N TYR A 104 -10.22 1.47 -14.85
CA TYR A 104 -10.88 0.21 -15.12
C TYR A 104 -10.98 0.02 -16.63
N ARG A 105 -10.45 -1.08 -17.15
CA ARG A 105 -10.41 -1.40 -18.58
C ARG A 105 -9.83 -0.24 -19.41
N GLY A 106 -8.73 0.33 -18.94
CA GLY A 106 -8.03 1.45 -19.55
C GLY A 106 -8.74 2.81 -19.44
N LYS A 107 -9.90 2.90 -18.75
CA LYS A 107 -10.68 4.13 -18.64
C LYS A 107 -10.58 4.74 -17.24
N PHE A 108 -10.41 6.05 -17.19
CA PHE A 108 -10.50 6.79 -15.93
C PHE A 108 -11.94 6.81 -15.41
N THR A 109 -12.09 6.72 -14.09
CA THR A 109 -13.39 6.78 -13.42
C THR A 109 -14.03 8.18 -13.52
N THR A 110 -13.19 9.21 -13.61
CA THR A 110 -13.62 10.62 -13.73
C THR A 110 -12.60 11.44 -14.52
N GLU A 111 -13.03 12.59 -15.04
CA GLU A 111 -12.14 13.55 -15.70
C GLU A 111 -11.09 14.12 -14.71
N SER A 112 -11.43 14.24 -13.42
CA SER A 112 -10.49 14.63 -12.38
C SER A 112 -9.33 13.64 -12.27
N ASN A 113 -9.59 12.33 -12.31
CA ASN A 113 -8.55 11.31 -12.30
C ASN A 113 -7.70 11.34 -13.59
N ALA A 114 -8.32 11.61 -14.76
CA ALA A 114 -7.57 11.81 -16.00
C ALA A 114 -6.63 13.01 -15.91
N GLY A 115 -7.07 14.12 -15.33
CA GLY A 115 -6.23 15.29 -15.06
C GLY A 115 -5.09 15.00 -14.10
N PHE A 116 -5.37 14.25 -13.04
CA PHE A 116 -4.37 13.83 -12.06
C PHE A 116 -3.31 12.90 -12.68
N ASP A 117 -3.69 11.96 -13.53
CA ASP A 117 -2.76 11.10 -14.26
C ASP A 117 -1.79 11.91 -15.15
N ARG A 118 -2.31 12.90 -15.89
CA ARG A 118 -1.47 13.81 -16.70
C ARG A 118 -0.47 14.58 -15.84
N TRP A 119 -0.91 15.06 -14.67
CA TRP A 119 -0.05 15.78 -13.73
C TRP A 119 1.05 14.87 -13.14
N LEU A 120 0.72 13.63 -12.79
CA LEU A 120 1.70 12.64 -12.32
C LEU A 120 2.78 12.39 -13.36
N LYS A 121 2.39 12.07 -14.60
CA LYS A 121 3.29 11.77 -15.71
C LYS A 121 4.16 12.96 -16.14
N ALA A 122 3.66 14.18 -15.97
CA ALA A 122 4.46 15.38 -16.23
C ALA A 122 5.60 15.58 -15.22
N ARG A 123 5.45 15.05 -14.00
CA ARG A 123 6.49 15.08 -12.95
C ARG A 123 7.44 13.90 -13.03
N ASP A 124 6.90 12.73 -13.33
CA ASP A 124 7.64 11.48 -13.46
C ASP A 124 6.91 10.59 -14.49
N PRO A 125 7.50 10.33 -15.66
CA PRO A 125 6.89 9.51 -16.72
C PRO A 125 6.52 8.09 -16.26
N GLU A 126 7.19 7.55 -15.26
CA GLU A 126 6.91 6.22 -14.71
C GLU A 126 5.73 6.20 -13.74
N SER A 127 5.33 7.37 -13.22
CA SER A 127 4.12 7.53 -12.41
C SER A 127 2.86 7.49 -13.27
N GLY A 128 1.73 7.15 -12.68
CA GLY A 128 0.42 7.17 -13.33
C GLY A 128 -0.60 6.29 -12.64
N ILE A 129 -1.88 6.60 -12.85
CA ILE A 129 -2.97 5.81 -12.29
C ILE A 129 -2.98 4.43 -12.94
N ARG A 130 -2.91 3.38 -12.11
CA ARG A 130 -2.83 1.99 -12.56
C ARG A 130 -4.20 1.44 -12.94
N ASP A 131 -4.23 0.51 -13.89
CA ASP A 131 -5.43 -0.27 -14.20
C ASP A 131 -5.68 -1.28 -13.08
N PHE A 132 -6.94 -1.35 -12.62
CA PHE A 132 -7.37 -2.31 -11.61
C PHE A 132 -7.10 -3.74 -12.05
N GLU A 133 -7.42 -4.08 -13.29
CA GLU A 133 -7.27 -5.43 -13.83
C GLU A 133 -5.80 -5.89 -13.75
N TRP A 134 -4.86 -5.04 -14.17
CA TRP A 134 -3.43 -5.34 -14.08
C TRP A 134 -2.96 -5.50 -12.63
N VAL A 135 -3.40 -4.62 -11.75
CA VAL A 135 -3.05 -4.69 -10.32
C VAL A 135 -3.63 -5.96 -9.68
N ASN A 136 -4.85 -6.35 -10.07
CA ASN A 136 -5.48 -7.57 -9.58
C ASN A 136 -4.76 -8.83 -10.08
N GLU A 137 -4.35 -8.88 -11.34
CA GLU A 137 -3.53 -9.96 -11.91
C GLU A 137 -2.22 -10.14 -11.12
N LEU A 138 -1.50 -9.04 -10.82
CA LEU A 138 -0.28 -9.09 -10.00
C LEU A 138 -0.54 -9.64 -8.59
N ALA A 139 -1.67 -9.29 -7.98
CA ALA A 139 -2.05 -9.81 -6.68
C ALA A 139 -2.33 -11.32 -6.75
N GLU A 140 -3.09 -11.77 -7.75
CA GLU A 140 -3.43 -13.19 -7.95
C GLU A 140 -2.20 -14.04 -8.22
N GLU A 141 -1.27 -13.58 -9.06
CA GLU A 141 0.00 -14.27 -9.36
C GLU A 141 0.83 -14.59 -8.11
N VAL A 142 0.73 -13.76 -7.08
CA VAL A 142 1.48 -13.96 -5.82
C VAL A 142 0.63 -14.55 -4.69
N GLY A 143 -0.56 -15.05 -5.02
CA GLY A 143 -1.43 -15.82 -4.11
C GLY A 143 -2.35 -14.98 -3.25
N PHE A 144 -2.82 -13.84 -3.76
CA PHE A 144 -3.93 -13.11 -3.17
C PHE A 144 -5.22 -13.36 -3.96
N SER A 145 -6.36 -13.22 -3.31
CA SER A 145 -7.69 -13.23 -3.92
C SER A 145 -8.42 -11.96 -3.54
N LEU A 146 -8.97 -11.25 -4.52
CA LEU A 146 -9.77 -10.06 -4.28
C LEU A 146 -11.01 -10.39 -3.45
N ILE A 147 -11.25 -9.64 -2.39
CA ILE A 147 -12.43 -9.76 -1.53
C ILE A 147 -13.35 -8.55 -1.63
N GLU A 148 -12.79 -7.35 -1.84
CA GLU A 148 -13.60 -6.13 -1.94
C GLU A 148 -12.95 -5.09 -2.86
N ASP A 149 -13.79 -4.35 -3.58
CA ASP A 149 -13.46 -3.13 -4.33
C ASP A 149 -14.45 -2.05 -3.89
N ASN A 150 -14.03 -1.19 -2.98
CA ASN A 150 -14.89 -0.19 -2.36
C ASN A 150 -14.63 1.19 -2.94
N ALA A 151 -15.68 1.82 -3.48
CA ALA A 151 -15.63 3.21 -3.89
C ALA A 151 -15.47 4.12 -2.66
N MET A 152 -14.47 5.00 -2.71
CA MET A 152 -14.10 5.90 -1.64
C MET A 152 -14.25 7.36 -2.07
N PRO A 153 -14.34 8.31 -1.11
CA PRO A 153 -14.37 9.74 -1.44
C PRO A 153 -13.20 10.17 -2.33
N ALA A 154 -13.41 11.28 -3.05
CA ALA A 154 -12.43 11.89 -3.95
C ALA A 154 -11.97 10.96 -5.09
N ASN A 155 -12.88 10.13 -5.61
CA ASN A 155 -12.65 9.23 -6.76
C ASN A 155 -11.51 8.22 -6.53
N ASN A 156 -11.32 7.81 -5.29
CA ASN A 156 -10.41 6.73 -4.91
C ASN A 156 -11.19 5.42 -4.73
N GLN A 157 -10.42 4.33 -4.63
CA GLN A 157 -10.90 3.00 -4.28
C GLN A 157 -10.10 2.49 -3.07
N LEU A 158 -10.74 1.63 -2.29
CA LEU A 158 -10.07 0.78 -1.31
C LEU A 158 -10.22 -0.66 -1.78
N LEU A 159 -9.14 -1.19 -2.32
CA LEU A 159 -9.07 -2.57 -2.77
C LEU A 159 -8.58 -3.44 -1.62
N ALA A 160 -9.24 -4.57 -1.40
CA ALA A 160 -8.89 -5.53 -0.37
C ALA A 160 -8.71 -6.92 -0.96
N TRP A 161 -7.58 -7.55 -0.64
CA TRP A 161 -7.28 -8.93 -1.01
C TRP A 161 -6.97 -9.76 0.22
N ALA A 162 -7.42 -11.01 0.24
CA ALA A 162 -7.00 -12.00 1.22
C ALA A 162 -5.84 -12.85 0.68
N LYS A 163 -4.85 -13.13 1.53
CA LYS A 163 -3.81 -14.11 1.23
C LYS A 163 -4.40 -15.50 1.25
N ILE A 164 -4.31 -16.23 0.13
CA ILE A 164 -4.78 -17.60 0.02
C ILE A 164 -3.94 -18.50 0.95
N LYS A 165 -4.61 -19.30 1.76
CA LYS A 165 -3.93 -20.31 2.59
C LYS A 165 -3.26 -21.34 1.67
N ARG A 166 -1.97 -21.60 1.91
CA ARG A 166 -1.31 -22.72 1.27
C ARG A 166 -1.89 -24.00 1.88
N GLU A 167 -2.46 -24.87 1.06
CA GLU A 167 -2.78 -26.21 1.52
C GLU A 167 -1.47 -26.89 1.94
N ALA A 168 -1.46 -27.45 3.17
CA ALA A 168 -0.33 -28.22 3.64
C ALA A 168 -0.21 -29.48 2.75
N SER A 169 0.88 -29.56 2.00
CA SER A 169 1.23 -30.72 1.18
C SER A 169 1.64 -31.88 2.06
#